data_3f7040d311c9c9960a39390d6f631bf8
#
_entry.id   3f7040d311c9c9960a39390d6f631bf8
#
_cell.length_a   1.000
_cell.length_b   1.000
_cell.length_c   1.000
_cell.angle_alpha   90.00
_cell.angle_beta   90.00
_cell.angle_gamma   90.00
#
_symmetry.space_group_name_H-M   'P 1'
#
loop_
_entity.id
_entity.type
_entity.pdbx_description
1 polymer ?
#
loop_
_entity_poly.entity_id
_entity_poly.type
_entity_poly.pdbx_seq_one_letter_code
_entity_poly.pdbx_strand_id
1 'polypeptide(L)'
;MDTPTLSAAPAAVALGRARRRAVLLIPGAAAVFSFAGAFVKLLDGAIPLAQVVFCRNLFCIPVLLLLLPRNGGFAALRTRKPWMHAWRIAAGLMGMCGAFYGYVTLPFATVTALGFTMPLFLTLLSIPLLGERVGPRRGMAVLAGFGGVLLMANPAGMPEGKAFAVGVVLLGALGWALSMIAIRRMGDVGERGVTIVLWFAIGSATVSGIACAPGWVAPNATQWVLLAGTGLVSAAAQVMMTEGYRRGEATLLAPFEYSAIIWTTLAGALVWAELPDGWDLAGMAVLVGSGLYIWQREVALGLRR
;
A
#
# COMPACT_ATOMS: atom_id res chain seq x y z
N MET A 1 0.54 52.72 18.38
CA MET A 1 1.26 51.46 18.65
C MET A 1 0.60 50.41 17.81
N ASP A 2 1.13 50.27 16.57
CA ASP A 2 0.62 49.32 15.59
C ASP A 2 1.24 47.96 15.86
N THR A 3 0.40 46.99 16.21
CA THR A 3 0.79 45.58 16.27
C THR A 3 0.97 45.07 14.83
N PRO A 4 2.15 44.51 14.47
CA PRO A 4 2.34 43.96 13.12
C PRO A 4 1.49 42.68 13.01
N THR A 5 0.46 42.71 12.20
CA THR A 5 -0.24 41.52 11.70
C THR A 5 0.72 40.68 10.88
N LEU A 6 1.41 39.71 11.50
CA LEU A 6 2.25 38.74 10.83
C LEU A 6 1.39 37.95 9.84
N SER A 7 1.70 38.16 8.57
CA SER A 7 1.12 37.59 7.37
C SER A 7 0.87 36.09 7.50
N ALA A 8 -0.38 35.69 7.67
CA ALA A 8 -0.86 34.28 7.59
C ALA A 8 -0.77 33.70 6.17
N ALA A 9 -0.54 34.53 5.16
CA ALA A 9 -0.49 34.15 3.76
C ALA A 9 0.62 33.15 3.38
N PRO A 10 1.89 33.27 3.85
CA PRO A 10 2.93 32.32 3.49
C PRO A 10 2.69 30.91 4.07
N ALA A 11 2.14 30.82 5.27
CA ALA A 11 1.84 29.55 5.92
C ALA A 11 0.70 28.81 5.20
N ALA A 12 -0.38 29.50 4.84
CA ALA A 12 -1.50 28.95 4.09
C ALA A 12 -1.08 28.45 2.69
N VAL A 13 -0.23 29.21 1.99
CA VAL A 13 0.33 28.82 0.69
C VAL A 13 1.27 27.60 0.82
N ALA A 14 2.07 27.53 1.87
CA ALA A 14 2.94 26.37 2.15
C ALA A 14 2.13 25.13 2.47
N LEU A 15 1.07 25.25 3.26
CA LEU A 15 0.13 24.15 3.57
C LEU A 15 -0.59 23.66 2.32
N GLY A 16 -1.03 24.56 1.44
CA GLY A 16 -1.65 24.24 0.15
C GLY A 16 -0.70 23.49 -0.79
N ARG A 17 0.58 23.88 -0.84
CA ARG A 17 1.62 23.19 -1.63
C ARG A 17 1.94 21.80 -1.06
N ALA A 18 2.03 21.66 0.26
CA ALA A 18 2.29 20.39 0.91
C ALA A 18 1.14 19.41 0.67
N ARG A 19 -0.11 19.88 0.77
CA ARG A 19 -1.32 19.09 0.48
C ARG A 19 -1.40 18.65 -0.98
N ARG A 20 -1.12 19.55 -1.93
CA ARG A 20 -1.06 19.19 -3.37
C ARG A 20 0.03 18.16 -3.67
N ARG A 21 1.20 18.29 -3.03
CA ARG A 21 2.29 17.30 -3.18
C ARG A 21 1.87 15.93 -2.63
N ALA A 22 1.25 15.87 -1.46
CA ALA A 22 0.77 14.61 -0.89
C ALA A 22 -0.26 13.93 -1.80
N VAL A 23 -1.20 14.68 -2.37
CA VAL A 23 -2.22 14.18 -3.31
C VAL A 23 -1.60 13.62 -4.59
N LEU A 24 -0.52 14.18 -5.11
CA LEU A 24 0.17 13.68 -6.31
C LEU A 24 1.09 12.49 -6.03
N LEU A 25 1.62 12.39 -4.80
CA LEU A 25 2.52 11.30 -4.42
C LEU A 25 1.82 9.94 -4.39
N ILE A 26 0.54 9.88 -4.01
CA ILE A 26 -0.19 8.60 -3.90
C ILE A 26 -0.47 7.96 -5.27
N PRO A 27 -1.10 8.66 -6.26
CA PRO A 27 -1.30 8.06 -7.57
C PRO A 27 0.02 7.77 -8.29
N GLY A 28 1.05 8.60 -8.07
CA GLY A 28 2.40 8.31 -8.55
C GLY A 28 2.98 7.04 -7.93
N ALA A 29 2.84 6.86 -6.62
CA ALA A 29 3.25 5.64 -5.94
C ALA A 29 2.46 4.42 -6.44
N ALA A 30 1.15 4.57 -6.66
CA ALA A 30 0.29 3.52 -7.20
C ALA A 30 0.77 3.05 -8.59
N ALA A 31 1.04 4.00 -9.50
CA ALA A 31 1.61 3.69 -10.82
C ALA A 31 2.94 2.94 -10.71
N VAL A 32 3.86 3.44 -9.90
CA VAL A 32 5.19 2.83 -9.71
C VAL A 32 5.09 1.46 -9.05
N PHE A 33 4.20 1.26 -8.06
CA PHE A 33 3.95 -0.07 -7.49
C PHE A 33 3.35 -1.06 -8.49
N SER A 34 2.53 -0.60 -9.42
CA SER A 34 1.98 -1.46 -10.48
C SER A 34 3.08 -2.06 -11.35
N PHE A 35 4.14 -1.31 -11.66
CA PHE A 35 5.33 -1.87 -12.35
C PHE A 35 6.05 -2.91 -11.48
N ALA A 36 6.21 -2.66 -10.19
CA ALA A 36 6.82 -3.65 -9.30
C ALA A 36 5.98 -4.93 -9.20
N GLY A 37 4.64 -4.80 -9.15
CA GLY A 37 3.71 -5.94 -9.22
C GLY A 37 3.82 -6.71 -10.52
N ALA A 38 3.95 -6.01 -11.66
CA ALA A 38 4.14 -6.64 -12.95
C ALA A 38 5.44 -7.47 -13.01
N PHE A 39 6.54 -6.98 -12.44
CA PHE A 39 7.78 -7.76 -12.37
C PHE A 39 7.62 -9.02 -11.52
N VAL A 40 6.90 -8.95 -10.40
CA VAL A 40 6.59 -10.14 -9.59
C VAL A 40 5.74 -11.14 -10.39
N LYS A 41 4.72 -10.66 -11.11
CA LYS A 41 3.86 -11.53 -11.93
C LYS A 41 4.63 -12.18 -13.08
N LEU A 42 5.61 -11.48 -13.68
CA LEU A 42 6.49 -12.01 -14.73
C LEU A 42 7.45 -13.11 -14.24
N LEU A 43 7.69 -13.24 -12.92
CA LEU A 43 8.42 -14.37 -12.34
C LEU A 43 7.61 -15.67 -12.39
N ASP A 44 6.30 -15.58 -12.57
CA ASP A 44 5.37 -16.71 -12.79
C ASP A 44 5.54 -17.87 -11.78
N GLY A 45 5.78 -17.54 -10.52
CA GLY A 45 5.99 -18.54 -9.47
C GLY A 45 7.30 -19.31 -9.53
N ALA A 46 8.18 -19.03 -10.50
CA ALA A 46 9.47 -19.72 -10.65
C ALA A 46 10.44 -19.49 -9.47
N ILE A 47 10.23 -18.42 -8.70
CA ILE A 47 11.01 -18.09 -7.53
C ILE A 47 10.09 -18.14 -6.29
N PRO A 48 10.52 -18.82 -5.20
CA PRO A 48 9.75 -18.88 -3.96
C PRO A 48 9.37 -17.51 -3.42
N LEU A 49 8.15 -17.35 -2.94
CA LEU A 49 7.60 -16.07 -2.47
C LEU A 49 8.50 -15.38 -1.45
N ALA A 50 9.02 -16.12 -0.46
CA ALA A 50 9.92 -15.58 0.56
C ALA A 50 11.20 -14.99 -0.06
N GLN A 51 11.72 -15.59 -1.13
CA GLN A 51 12.89 -15.12 -1.85
C GLN A 51 12.60 -13.86 -2.67
N VAL A 52 11.42 -13.77 -3.32
CA VAL A 52 10.97 -12.55 -4.01
C VAL A 52 10.86 -11.39 -3.02
N VAL A 53 10.24 -11.63 -1.85
CA VAL A 53 10.10 -10.64 -0.77
C VAL A 53 11.47 -10.22 -0.24
N PHE A 54 12.39 -11.16 -0.05
CA PHE A 54 13.77 -10.89 0.35
C PHE A 54 14.49 -10.00 -0.66
N CYS A 55 14.57 -10.42 -1.91
CA CYS A 55 15.27 -9.68 -2.96
C CYS A 55 14.66 -8.27 -3.15
N ARG A 56 13.34 -8.16 -3.15
CA ARG A 56 12.66 -6.85 -3.23
C ARG A 56 13.10 -5.91 -2.13
N ASN A 57 13.16 -6.37 -0.88
CA ASN A 57 13.59 -5.51 0.22
C ASN A 57 15.10 -5.27 0.21
N LEU A 58 15.90 -6.27 -0.14
CA LEU A 58 17.37 -6.15 -0.26
C LEU A 58 17.75 -5.07 -1.28
N PHE A 59 17.19 -5.13 -2.50
CA PHE A 59 17.47 -4.13 -3.54
C PHE A 59 16.85 -2.76 -3.27
N CYS A 60 15.88 -2.66 -2.37
CA CYS A 60 15.35 -1.39 -1.89
C CYS A 60 16.37 -0.64 -0.99
N ILE A 61 17.15 -1.36 -0.18
CA ILE A 61 18.07 -0.79 0.82
C ILE A 61 19.09 0.18 0.21
N PRO A 62 19.85 -0.14 -0.86
CA PRO A 62 20.82 0.78 -1.44
C PRO A 62 20.21 2.12 -1.86
N VAL A 63 19.02 2.09 -2.47
CA VAL A 63 18.30 3.32 -2.88
C VAL A 63 17.98 4.18 -1.66
N LEU A 64 17.52 3.56 -0.58
CA LEU A 64 17.19 4.26 0.67
C LEU A 64 18.42 4.82 1.37
N LEU A 65 19.55 4.11 1.32
CA LEU A 65 20.83 4.57 1.87
C LEU A 65 21.33 5.83 1.13
N LEU A 66 21.14 5.92 -0.20
CA LEU A 66 21.47 7.11 -0.98
C LEU A 66 20.63 8.33 -0.58
N LEU A 67 19.47 8.14 0.04
CA LEU A 67 18.62 9.23 0.54
C LEU A 67 19.02 9.70 1.95
N LEU A 68 19.82 8.92 2.70
CA LEU A 68 20.22 9.26 4.07
C LEU A 68 20.91 10.62 4.22
N PRO A 69 21.89 11.00 3.38
CA PRO A 69 22.59 12.29 3.54
C PRO A 69 21.62 13.48 3.52
N ARG A 70 20.60 13.42 2.66
CA ARG A 70 19.56 14.47 2.55
C ARG A 70 18.53 14.46 3.69
N ASN A 71 18.48 13.39 4.49
CA ASN A 71 17.48 13.16 5.53
C ASN A 71 18.07 13.08 6.95
N GLY A 72 19.28 13.60 7.16
CA GLY A 72 19.93 13.67 8.46
C GLY A 72 21.01 12.60 8.67
N GLY A 73 21.52 11.98 7.60
CA GLY A 73 22.59 11.01 7.65
C GLY A 73 22.27 9.77 8.49
N PHE A 74 23.28 9.15 9.07
CA PHE A 74 23.12 7.96 9.94
C PHE A 74 22.29 8.22 11.20
N ALA A 75 22.12 9.46 11.62
CA ALA A 75 21.22 9.79 12.73
C ALA A 75 19.74 9.47 12.40
N ALA A 76 19.37 9.37 11.12
CA ALA A 76 18.05 8.93 10.69
C ALA A 76 17.78 7.42 10.96
N LEU A 77 18.80 6.63 11.24
CA LEU A 77 18.65 5.23 11.65
C LEU A 77 18.23 5.06 13.11
N ARG A 78 18.42 6.10 13.93
CA ARG A 78 18.05 6.03 15.35
C ARG A 78 16.54 6.18 15.48
N THR A 79 15.90 5.20 16.12
CA THR A 79 14.50 5.23 16.51
C THR A 79 14.36 5.18 18.03
N ARG A 80 13.34 5.85 18.56
CA ARG A 80 12.93 5.77 19.97
C ARG A 80 11.76 4.82 20.17
N LYS A 81 11.22 4.25 19.08
CA LYS A 81 10.00 3.43 19.09
C LYS A 81 10.17 2.12 18.31
N PRO A 82 11.14 1.25 18.71
CA PRO A 82 11.46 0.02 17.97
C PRO A 82 10.22 -0.91 17.81
N TRP A 83 9.33 -0.96 18.80
CA TRP A 83 8.11 -1.75 18.74
C TRP A 83 7.18 -1.33 17.61
N MET A 84 7.09 -0.03 17.32
CA MET A 84 6.27 0.47 16.21
C MET A 84 6.85 0.03 14.85
N HIS A 85 8.17 -0.04 14.73
CA HIS A 85 8.82 -0.59 13.55
C HIS A 85 8.58 -2.10 13.44
N ALA A 86 8.66 -2.86 14.53
CA ALA A 86 8.33 -4.29 14.53
C ALA A 86 6.89 -4.54 14.06
N TRP A 87 5.93 -3.79 14.58
CA TRP A 87 4.54 -3.83 14.09
C TRP A 87 4.46 -3.50 12.58
N ARG A 88 5.11 -2.41 12.14
CA ARG A 88 5.14 -2.02 10.73
C ARG A 88 5.72 -3.11 9.83
N ILE A 89 6.77 -3.80 10.29
CA ILE A 89 7.39 -4.91 9.57
C ILE A 89 6.43 -6.08 9.47
N ALA A 90 5.85 -6.53 10.57
CA ALA A 90 4.92 -7.67 10.58
C ALA A 90 3.69 -7.41 9.70
N ALA A 91 3.03 -6.26 9.90
CA ALA A 91 1.86 -5.86 9.13
C ALA A 91 2.19 -5.67 7.63
N GLY A 92 3.33 -5.03 7.33
CA GLY A 92 3.75 -4.82 5.96
C GLY A 92 4.19 -6.09 5.24
N LEU A 93 4.81 -7.04 5.92
CA LEU A 93 5.11 -8.37 5.38
C LEU A 93 3.82 -9.12 5.06
N MET A 94 2.83 -9.11 5.95
CA MET A 94 1.53 -9.71 5.70
C MET A 94 0.88 -9.10 4.45
N GLY A 95 0.91 -7.77 4.31
CA GLY A 95 0.41 -7.07 3.13
C GLY A 95 1.13 -7.46 1.85
N MET A 96 2.46 -7.46 1.89
CA MET A 96 3.29 -7.77 0.73
C MET A 96 3.19 -9.23 0.29
N CYS A 97 3.23 -10.17 1.23
CA CYS A 97 3.07 -11.59 0.92
C CYS A 97 1.70 -11.89 0.32
N GLY A 98 0.64 -11.27 0.86
CA GLY A 98 -0.72 -11.44 0.32
C GLY A 98 -0.84 -10.92 -1.11
N ALA A 99 -0.32 -9.72 -1.40
CA ALA A 99 -0.33 -9.16 -2.74
C ALA A 99 0.51 -9.99 -3.73
N PHE A 100 1.73 -10.37 -3.36
CA PHE A 100 2.64 -11.11 -4.24
C PHE A 100 2.13 -12.53 -4.53
N TYR A 101 1.54 -13.20 -3.52
CA TYR A 101 0.86 -14.46 -3.74
C TYR A 101 -0.32 -14.28 -4.71
N GLY A 102 -1.10 -13.23 -4.52
CA GLY A 102 -2.20 -12.90 -5.41
C GLY A 102 -1.76 -12.68 -6.86
N TYR A 103 -0.67 -11.95 -7.11
CA TYR A 103 -0.18 -11.68 -8.47
C TYR A 103 0.20 -12.95 -9.26
N VAL A 104 0.59 -14.01 -8.57
CA VAL A 104 0.92 -15.30 -9.20
C VAL A 104 -0.34 -16.16 -9.41
N THR A 105 -1.37 -16.01 -8.56
CA THR A 105 -2.51 -16.93 -8.53
C THR A 105 -3.80 -16.38 -9.11
N LEU A 106 -3.92 -15.05 -9.27
CA LEU A 106 -5.12 -14.37 -9.73
C LEU A 106 -4.79 -13.37 -10.86
N PRO A 107 -5.79 -12.93 -11.65
CA PRO A 107 -5.61 -11.86 -12.61
C PRO A 107 -5.10 -10.57 -11.94
N PHE A 108 -4.22 -9.84 -12.61
CA PHE A 108 -3.50 -8.70 -12.03
C PHE A 108 -4.44 -7.60 -11.54
N ALA A 109 -5.46 -7.27 -12.35
CA ALA A 109 -6.46 -6.27 -11.96
C ALA A 109 -7.31 -6.72 -10.77
N THR A 110 -7.67 -8.01 -10.68
CA THR A 110 -8.45 -8.58 -9.57
C THR A 110 -7.70 -8.47 -8.24
N VAL A 111 -6.39 -8.79 -8.23
CA VAL A 111 -5.56 -8.65 -7.02
C VAL A 111 -5.53 -7.19 -6.54
N THR A 112 -5.35 -6.26 -7.48
CA THR A 112 -5.31 -4.82 -7.18
C THR A 112 -6.65 -4.35 -6.63
N ALA A 113 -7.75 -4.79 -7.25
CA ALA A 113 -9.08 -4.44 -6.80
C ALA A 113 -9.38 -5.02 -5.40
N LEU A 114 -9.04 -6.30 -5.14
CA LEU A 114 -9.15 -6.88 -3.80
C LEU A 114 -8.29 -6.12 -2.77
N GLY A 115 -7.13 -5.62 -3.17
CA GLY A 115 -6.29 -4.75 -2.33
C GLY A 115 -7.01 -3.48 -1.87
N PHE A 116 -8.00 -2.99 -2.63
CA PHE A 116 -8.82 -1.83 -2.25
C PHE A 116 -9.81 -2.10 -1.13
N THR A 117 -9.88 -3.28 -0.59
CA THR A 117 -10.51 -3.52 0.71
C THR A 117 -9.70 -2.88 1.85
N MET A 118 -8.44 -2.48 1.62
CA MET A 118 -7.60 -1.82 2.63
C MET A 118 -8.28 -0.59 3.25
N PRO A 119 -8.88 0.36 2.52
CA PRO A 119 -9.60 1.48 3.12
C PRO A 119 -10.80 1.05 3.97
N LEU A 120 -11.46 -0.06 3.61
CA LEU A 120 -12.56 -0.61 4.39
C LEU A 120 -12.04 -1.18 5.73
N PHE A 121 -10.97 -1.97 5.69
CA PHE A 121 -10.28 -2.44 6.88
C PHE A 121 -9.74 -1.28 7.73
N LEU A 122 -9.16 -0.25 7.10
CA LEU A 122 -8.68 0.94 7.80
C LEU A 122 -9.83 1.62 8.56
N THR A 123 -11.01 1.71 7.94
CA THR A 123 -12.22 2.25 8.57
C THR A 123 -12.65 1.42 9.78
N LEU A 124 -12.67 0.09 9.67
CA LEU A 124 -13.03 -0.80 10.78
C LEU A 124 -12.00 -0.74 11.90
N LEU A 125 -10.72 -0.76 11.57
CA LEU A 125 -9.62 -0.73 12.52
C LEU A 125 -9.45 0.64 13.21
N SER A 126 -9.94 1.73 12.60
CA SER A 126 -9.91 3.06 13.22
C SER A 126 -10.74 3.11 14.51
N ILE A 127 -11.79 2.28 14.64
CA ILE A 127 -12.62 2.20 15.84
C ILE A 127 -11.78 1.76 17.07
N PRO A 128 -11.21 0.53 17.10
CA PRO A 128 -10.47 0.05 18.26
C PRO A 128 -9.07 0.67 18.39
N LEU A 129 -8.43 1.03 17.27
CA LEU A 129 -7.03 1.47 17.29
C LEU A 129 -6.86 2.99 17.37
N LEU A 130 -7.79 3.77 16.83
CA LEU A 130 -7.72 5.23 16.83
C LEU A 130 -8.82 5.88 17.66
N GLY A 131 -9.74 5.09 18.23
CA GLY A 131 -10.87 5.60 19.04
C GLY A 131 -11.92 6.36 18.21
N GLU A 132 -11.92 6.19 16.87
CA GLU A 132 -12.85 6.88 16.00
C GLU A 132 -14.26 6.27 16.12
N ARG A 133 -15.29 7.11 15.98
CA ARG A 133 -16.69 6.65 15.93
C ARG A 133 -17.14 6.53 14.48
N VAL A 134 -17.44 5.31 14.05
CA VAL A 134 -17.98 5.04 12.69
C VAL A 134 -19.51 5.08 12.76
N GLY A 135 -20.10 6.06 12.09
CA GLY A 135 -21.56 6.18 12.03
C GLY A 135 -22.19 5.09 11.10
N PRO A 136 -23.52 4.83 11.22
CA PRO A 136 -24.19 3.74 10.52
C PRO A 136 -24.06 3.82 8.99
N ARG A 137 -24.05 5.01 8.41
CA ARG A 137 -23.90 5.18 6.95
C ARG A 137 -22.52 4.75 6.46
N ARG A 138 -21.46 5.01 7.25
CA ARG A 138 -20.10 4.57 6.95
C ARG A 138 -19.98 3.05 7.11
N GLY A 139 -20.65 2.48 8.12
CA GLY A 139 -20.75 1.03 8.31
C GLY A 139 -21.43 0.34 7.11
N MET A 140 -22.54 0.90 6.61
CA MET A 140 -23.22 0.37 5.42
C MET A 140 -22.35 0.44 4.16
N ALA A 141 -21.59 1.52 3.97
CA ALA A 141 -20.66 1.62 2.85
C ALA A 141 -19.55 0.57 2.93
N VAL A 142 -19.03 0.28 4.13
CA VAL A 142 -18.08 -0.82 4.34
C VAL A 142 -18.69 -2.16 3.98
N LEU A 143 -19.91 -2.45 4.41
CA LEU A 143 -20.63 -3.68 4.06
C LEU A 143 -20.87 -3.78 2.55
N ALA A 144 -21.27 -2.70 1.89
CA ALA A 144 -21.43 -2.65 0.44
C ALA A 144 -20.10 -2.94 -0.27
N GLY A 145 -18.98 -2.37 0.20
CA GLY A 145 -17.65 -2.64 -0.36
C GLY A 145 -17.26 -4.12 -0.25
N PHE A 146 -17.51 -4.77 0.89
CA PHE A 146 -17.32 -6.21 1.01
C PHE A 146 -18.29 -7.02 0.13
N GLY A 147 -19.50 -6.52 -0.13
CA GLY A 147 -20.40 -7.07 -1.16
C GLY A 147 -19.75 -7.05 -2.55
N GLY A 148 -19.04 -5.97 -2.90
CA GLY A 148 -18.25 -5.90 -4.13
C GLY A 148 -17.16 -6.96 -4.21
N VAL A 149 -16.47 -7.26 -3.09
CA VAL A 149 -15.50 -8.37 -3.01
C VAL A 149 -16.16 -9.71 -3.29
N LEU A 150 -17.36 -9.96 -2.76
CA LEU A 150 -18.10 -11.20 -3.00
C LEU A 150 -18.50 -11.33 -4.49
N LEU A 151 -18.87 -10.23 -5.16
CA LEU A 151 -19.11 -10.21 -6.60
C LEU A 151 -17.88 -10.62 -7.38
N MET A 152 -16.71 -10.01 -7.08
CA MET A 152 -15.44 -10.35 -7.73
C MET A 152 -15.00 -11.80 -7.45
N ALA A 153 -15.24 -12.28 -6.25
CA ALA A 153 -14.95 -13.66 -5.89
C ALA A 153 -15.80 -14.64 -6.69
N ASN A 154 -17.02 -14.23 -7.08
CA ASN A 154 -17.99 -15.07 -7.81
C ASN A 154 -18.10 -16.50 -7.24
N PRO A 155 -18.58 -16.67 -5.99
CA PRO A 155 -18.50 -17.96 -5.30
C PRO A 155 -19.25 -19.10 -5.99
N ALA A 156 -20.27 -18.80 -6.81
CA ALA A 156 -21.06 -19.78 -7.55
C ALA A 156 -20.31 -20.41 -8.74
N GLY A 157 -19.31 -19.70 -9.30
CA GLY A 157 -18.49 -20.16 -10.42
C GLY A 157 -17.01 -20.32 -10.08
N MET A 158 -16.66 -20.42 -8.79
CA MET A 158 -15.29 -20.34 -8.33
C MET A 158 -14.52 -21.65 -8.59
N PRO A 159 -13.41 -21.60 -9.37
CA PRO A 159 -12.51 -22.75 -9.48
C PRO A 159 -11.91 -23.12 -8.12
N GLU A 160 -11.52 -24.39 -7.96
CA GLU A 160 -10.81 -24.85 -6.76
C GLU A 160 -9.55 -24.00 -6.51
N GLY A 161 -9.34 -23.60 -5.25
CA GLY A 161 -8.21 -22.76 -4.83
C GLY A 161 -8.41 -21.25 -4.98
N LYS A 162 -9.32 -20.76 -5.81
CA LYS A 162 -9.56 -19.30 -5.96
C LYS A 162 -10.01 -18.66 -4.64
N ALA A 163 -10.88 -19.33 -3.88
CA ALA A 163 -11.34 -18.84 -2.58
C ALA A 163 -10.18 -18.64 -1.59
N PHE A 164 -9.23 -19.59 -1.55
CA PHE A 164 -8.05 -19.48 -0.72
C PHE A 164 -7.19 -18.29 -1.16
N ALA A 165 -6.94 -18.13 -2.46
CA ALA A 165 -6.16 -17.02 -2.99
C ALA A 165 -6.80 -15.66 -2.67
N VAL A 166 -8.12 -15.53 -2.83
CA VAL A 166 -8.88 -14.33 -2.42
C VAL A 166 -8.71 -14.07 -0.92
N GLY A 167 -8.85 -15.08 -0.08
CA GLY A 167 -8.66 -14.99 1.37
C GLY A 167 -7.25 -14.48 1.74
N VAL A 168 -6.21 -15.00 1.10
CA VAL A 168 -4.82 -14.56 1.30
C VAL A 168 -4.62 -13.10 0.89
N VAL A 169 -5.20 -12.66 -0.24
CA VAL A 169 -5.13 -11.25 -0.67
C VAL A 169 -5.88 -10.34 0.30
N LEU A 170 -7.04 -10.75 0.81
CA LEU A 170 -7.80 -9.98 1.80
C LEU A 170 -7.03 -9.86 3.13
N LEU A 171 -6.39 -10.92 3.61
CA LEU A 171 -5.48 -10.87 4.76
C LEU A 171 -4.31 -9.92 4.48
N GLY A 172 -3.80 -9.91 3.25
CA GLY A 172 -2.81 -8.95 2.80
C GLY A 172 -3.32 -7.51 2.89
N ALA A 173 -4.54 -7.24 2.44
CA ALA A 173 -5.16 -5.92 2.52
C ALA A 173 -5.36 -5.45 3.97
N LEU A 174 -5.73 -6.37 4.87
CA LEU A 174 -5.78 -6.12 6.32
C LEU A 174 -4.39 -5.75 6.87
N GLY A 175 -3.35 -6.50 6.49
CA GLY A 175 -1.97 -6.19 6.86
C GLY A 175 -1.54 -4.81 6.35
N TRP A 176 -1.93 -4.47 5.13
CA TRP A 176 -1.67 -3.16 4.56
C TRP A 176 -2.34 -2.04 5.38
N ALA A 177 -3.61 -2.20 5.78
CA ALA A 177 -4.33 -1.25 6.62
C ALA A 177 -3.63 -1.06 7.98
N LEU A 178 -3.24 -2.15 8.65
CA LEU A 178 -2.48 -2.11 9.91
C LEU A 178 -1.14 -1.39 9.74
N SER A 179 -0.48 -1.59 8.60
CA SER A 179 0.76 -0.94 8.22
C SER A 179 0.60 0.58 8.05
N MET A 180 -0.50 1.03 7.43
CA MET A 180 -0.81 2.46 7.30
C MET A 180 -1.08 3.11 8.65
N ILE A 181 -1.77 2.43 9.56
CA ILE A 181 -1.96 2.91 10.94
C ILE A 181 -0.61 3.05 11.65
N ALA A 182 0.29 2.07 11.48
CA ALA A 182 1.64 2.16 12.07
C ALA A 182 2.43 3.36 11.52
N ILE A 183 2.42 3.60 10.20
CA ILE A 183 3.08 4.75 9.56
C ILE A 183 2.51 6.06 10.10
N ARG A 184 1.18 6.19 10.19
CA ARG A 184 0.52 7.39 10.73
C ARG A 184 0.96 7.66 12.17
N ARG A 185 0.88 6.66 13.06
CA ARG A 185 1.32 6.79 14.46
C ARG A 185 2.80 7.13 14.59
N MET A 186 3.65 6.57 13.75
CA MET A 186 5.07 6.95 13.71
C MET A 186 5.27 8.39 13.23
N GLY A 187 4.46 8.86 12.29
CA GLY A 187 4.44 10.26 11.87
C GLY A 187 4.05 11.20 13.00
N ASP A 188 3.02 10.85 13.80
CA ASP A 188 2.53 11.64 14.94
C ASP A 188 3.59 11.81 16.04
N VAL A 189 4.45 10.82 16.24
CA VAL A 189 5.58 10.88 17.19
C VAL A 189 6.87 11.47 16.57
N GLY A 190 6.79 11.98 15.34
CA GLY A 190 7.88 12.68 14.67
C GLY A 190 8.95 11.77 14.03
N GLU A 191 8.68 10.47 13.84
CA GLU A 191 9.59 9.60 13.10
C GLU A 191 9.73 10.08 11.63
N ARG A 192 10.95 10.02 11.11
CA ARG A 192 11.22 10.45 9.74
C ARG A 192 10.76 9.39 8.73
N GLY A 193 10.22 9.81 7.59
CA GLY A 193 9.77 8.89 6.56
C GLY A 193 10.84 7.92 6.09
N VAL A 194 12.09 8.40 5.88
CA VAL A 194 13.21 7.55 5.50
C VAL A 194 13.55 6.50 6.56
N THR A 195 13.45 6.84 7.85
CA THR A 195 13.64 5.92 8.97
C THR A 195 12.60 4.80 8.92
N ILE A 196 11.33 5.18 8.72
CA ILE A 196 10.22 4.21 8.65
C ILE A 196 10.42 3.22 7.50
N VAL A 197 10.79 3.73 6.31
CA VAL A 197 10.98 2.87 5.12
C VAL A 197 12.22 2.01 5.26
N LEU A 198 13.31 2.55 5.79
CA LEU A 198 14.58 1.82 5.90
C LEU A 198 14.50 0.69 6.94
N TRP A 199 13.92 0.95 8.12
CA TRP A 199 13.68 -0.10 9.12
C TRP A 199 12.75 -1.19 8.58
N PHE A 200 11.72 -0.79 7.80
CA PHE A 200 10.86 -1.76 7.13
C PHE A 200 11.62 -2.61 6.12
N ALA A 201 12.46 -2.01 5.28
CA ALA A 201 13.23 -2.75 4.28
C ALA A 201 14.24 -3.70 4.94
N ILE A 202 15.00 -3.23 5.95
CA ILE A 202 15.98 -4.05 6.66
C ILE A 202 15.28 -5.20 7.41
N GLY A 203 14.26 -4.89 8.22
CA GLY A 203 13.56 -5.91 9.00
C GLY A 203 12.84 -6.93 8.12
N SER A 204 12.20 -6.47 7.04
CA SER A 204 11.55 -7.39 6.09
C SER A 204 12.56 -8.25 5.33
N ALA A 205 13.71 -7.69 4.92
CA ALA A 205 14.80 -8.46 4.33
C ALA A 205 15.35 -9.50 5.29
N THR A 206 15.55 -9.15 6.57
CA THR A 206 16.04 -10.09 7.58
C THR A 206 15.07 -11.27 7.77
N VAL A 207 13.77 -10.97 8.00
CA VAL A 207 12.76 -12.01 8.24
C VAL A 207 12.59 -12.91 7.00
N SER A 208 12.44 -12.31 5.82
CA SER A 208 12.26 -13.08 4.58
C SER A 208 13.54 -13.79 4.14
N GLY A 209 14.72 -13.23 4.43
CA GLY A 209 16.02 -13.87 4.18
C GLY A 209 16.21 -15.16 5.00
N ILE A 210 15.85 -15.13 6.28
CA ILE A 210 15.83 -16.32 7.12
C ILE A 210 14.83 -17.36 6.57
N ALA A 211 13.63 -16.89 6.18
CA ALA A 211 12.58 -17.76 5.68
C ALA A 211 12.91 -18.41 4.31
N CYS A 212 13.63 -17.71 3.42
CA CYS A 212 13.97 -18.24 2.10
C CYS A 212 15.26 -19.07 2.06
N ALA A 213 16.12 -18.98 3.09
CA ALA A 213 17.41 -19.66 3.10
C ALA A 213 17.33 -21.18 2.87
N PRO A 214 16.38 -21.93 3.48
CA PRO A 214 16.30 -23.38 3.28
C PRO A 214 15.84 -23.81 1.88
N GLY A 215 15.07 -22.94 1.18
CA GLY A 215 14.48 -23.24 -0.12
C GLY A 215 14.98 -22.28 -1.22
N TRP A 216 16.22 -21.84 -1.13
CA TRP A 216 16.79 -20.90 -2.11
C TRP A 216 16.89 -21.52 -3.51
N VAL A 217 16.28 -20.87 -4.49
CA VAL A 217 16.39 -21.22 -5.90
C VAL A 217 17.32 -20.22 -6.58
N ALA A 218 18.33 -20.71 -7.31
CA ALA A 218 19.28 -19.85 -8.01
C ALA A 218 18.58 -19.17 -9.21
N PRO A 219 18.39 -17.83 -9.20
CA PRO A 219 17.73 -17.14 -10.29
C PRO A 219 18.60 -17.09 -11.54
N ASN A 220 18.00 -17.21 -12.72
CA ASN A 220 18.67 -16.93 -13.99
C ASN A 220 18.83 -15.41 -14.22
N ALA A 221 19.52 -15.00 -15.29
CA ALA A 221 19.80 -13.60 -15.58
C ALA A 221 18.51 -12.73 -15.67
N THR A 222 17.48 -13.22 -16.36
CA THR A 222 16.20 -12.50 -16.50
C THR A 222 15.51 -12.37 -15.14
N GLN A 223 15.47 -13.44 -14.35
CA GLN A 223 14.89 -13.41 -13.00
C GLN A 223 15.63 -12.44 -12.08
N TRP A 224 16.97 -12.35 -12.17
CA TRP A 224 17.74 -11.35 -11.41
C TRP A 224 17.37 -9.91 -11.80
N VAL A 225 17.16 -9.63 -13.11
CA VAL A 225 16.72 -8.31 -13.57
C VAL A 225 15.32 -7.99 -13.03
N LEU A 226 14.38 -8.95 -13.06
CA LEU A 226 13.03 -8.76 -12.51
C LEU A 226 13.05 -8.55 -10.99
N LEU A 227 13.84 -9.34 -10.25
CA LEU A 227 13.97 -9.20 -8.80
C LEU A 227 14.60 -7.86 -8.40
N ALA A 228 15.68 -7.46 -9.08
CA ALA A 228 16.31 -6.16 -8.84
C ALA A 228 15.37 -5.01 -9.24
N GLY A 229 14.72 -5.10 -10.39
CA GLY A 229 13.73 -4.14 -10.85
C GLY A 229 12.58 -3.97 -9.84
N THR A 230 12.04 -5.10 -9.32
CA THR A 230 11.01 -5.07 -8.28
C THR A 230 11.48 -4.27 -7.06
N GLY A 231 12.71 -4.48 -6.59
CA GLY A 231 13.25 -3.79 -5.42
C GLY A 231 13.49 -2.30 -5.67
N LEU A 232 14.16 -1.96 -6.76
CA LEU A 232 14.50 -0.57 -7.12
C LEU A 232 13.24 0.28 -7.33
N VAL A 233 12.29 -0.22 -8.11
CA VAL A 233 11.01 0.45 -8.38
C VAL A 233 10.18 0.57 -7.10
N SER A 234 10.12 -0.50 -6.29
CA SER A 234 9.43 -0.46 -5.00
C SER A 234 10.02 0.55 -4.02
N ALA A 235 11.34 0.81 -4.05
CA ALA A 235 11.95 1.82 -3.20
C ALA A 235 11.39 3.22 -3.48
N ALA A 236 11.29 3.60 -4.74
CA ALA A 236 10.70 4.88 -5.14
C ALA A 236 9.23 4.97 -4.72
N ALA A 237 8.43 3.96 -5.04
CA ALA A 237 7.01 3.90 -4.67
C ALA A 237 6.80 3.97 -3.15
N GLN A 238 7.62 3.22 -2.39
CA GLN A 238 7.53 3.17 -0.93
C GLN A 238 7.85 4.52 -0.28
N VAL A 239 8.85 5.24 -0.80
CA VAL A 239 9.17 6.59 -0.33
C VAL A 239 8.04 7.55 -0.65
N MET A 240 7.52 7.54 -1.88
CA MET A 240 6.39 8.39 -2.29
C MET A 240 5.17 8.14 -1.42
N MET A 241 4.78 6.88 -1.23
CA MET A 241 3.65 6.48 -0.40
C MET A 241 3.85 6.89 1.06
N THR A 242 5.00 6.58 1.65
CA THR A 242 5.29 6.91 3.05
C THR A 242 5.26 8.42 3.29
N GLU A 243 5.85 9.23 2.38
CA GLU A 243 5.81 10.69 2.49
C GLU A 243 4.38 11.24 2.30
N GLY A 244 3.58 10.65 1.42
CA GLY A 244 2.18 10.99 1.26
C GLY A 244 1.39 10.77 2.55
N TYR A 245 1.39 9.55 3.08
CA TYR A 245 0.64 9.19 4.29
C TYR A 245 1.19 9.80 5.58
N ARG A 246 2.48 10.08 5.65
CA ARG A 246 3.08 10.77 6.80
C ARG A 246 2.64 12.23 6.92
N ARG A 247 2.35 12.90 5.80
CA ARG A 247 2.02 14.33 5.72
C ARG A 247 0.55 14.62 5.50
N GLY A 248 -0.23 13.62 5.10
CA GLY A 248 -1.64 13.76 4.77
C GLY A 248 -2.54 12.88 5.61
N GLU A 249 -3.80 13.27 5.70
CA GLU A 249 -4.82 12.44 6.32
C GLU A 249 -5.08 11.20 5.44
N ALA A 250 -4.94 10.02 6.01
CA ALA A 250 -5.06 8.76 5.29
C ALA A 250 -6.42 8.64 4.55
N THR A 251 -7.49 9.10 5.20
CA THR A 251 -8.85 9.11 4.63
C THR A 251 -9.00 10.00 3.41
N LEU A 252 -8.22 11.10 3.31
CA LEU A 252 -8.24 12.00 2.15
C LEU A 252 -7.40 11.46 0.99
N LEU A 253 -6.38 10.65 1.28
CA LEU A 253 -5.44 10.13 0.30
C LEU A 253 -5.86 8.80 -0.31
N ALA A 254 -6.60 7.97 0.44
CA ALA A 254 -7.01 6.64 0.03
C ALA A 254 -7.71 6.55 -1.35
N PRO A 255 -8.59 7.49 -1.77
CA PRO A 255 -9.21 7.43 -3.10
C PRO A 255 -8.22 7.50 -4.27
N PHE A 256 -7.08 8.13 -4.05
CA PHE A 256 -6.06 8.25 -5.10
C PHE A 256 -5.30 6.94 -5.34
N GLU A 257 -5.34 6.00 -4.40
CA GLU A 257 -4.82 4.64 -4.60
C GLU A 257 -5.63 3.86 -5.65
N TYR A 258 -6.93 4.17 -5.80
CA TYR A 258 -7.76 3.52 -6.84
C TYR A 258 -7.24 3.73 -8.26
N SER A 259 -6.37 4.73 -8.48
CA SER A 259 -5.68 4.90 -9.76
C SER A 259 -4.83 3.68 -10.15
N ALA A 260 -4.44 2.83 -9.19
CA ALA A 260 -3.71 1.60 -9.46
C ALA A 260 -4.50 0.63 -10.36
N ILE A 261 -5.84 0.61 -10.29
CA ILE A 261 -6.68 -0.21 -11.21
C ILE A 261 -6.37 0.10 -12.66
N ILE A 262 -6.24 1.39 -13.00
CA ILE A 262 -5.98 1.82 -14.38
C ILE A 262 -4.67 1.19 -14.88
N TRP A 263 -3.62 1.31 -14.07
CA TRP A 263 -2.30 0.82 -14.43
C TRP A 263 -2.22 -0.71 -14.48
N THR A 264 -2.85 -1.40 -13.53
CA THR A 264 -2.82 -2.87 -13.48
C THR A 264 -3.75 -3.49 -14.52
N THR A 265 -4.89 -2.89 -14.83
CA THR A 265 -5.75 -3.35 -15.94
C THR A 265 -5.04 -3.16 -17.27
N LEU A 266 -4.39 -2.01 -17.48
CA LEU A 266 -3.62 -1.76 -18.71
C LEU A 266 -2.45 -2.76 -18.86
N ALA A 267 -1.69 -2.98 -17.79
CA ALA A 267 -0.60 -3.95 -17.79
C ALA A 267 -1.11 -5.39 -17.99
N GLY A 268 -2.21 -5.76 -17.31
CA GLY A 268 -2.86 -7.06 -17.47
C GLY A 268 -3.29 -7.34 -18.90
N ALA A 269 -3.95 -6.36 -19.53
CA ALA A 269 -4.38 -6.46 -20.92
C ALA A 269 -3.21 -6.55 -21.91
N LEU A 270 -2.17 -5.72 -21.74
CA LEU A 270 -1.08 -5.62 -22.70
C LEU A 270 -0.05 -6.76 -22.58
N VAL A 271 0.20 -7.26 -21.38
CA VAL A 271 1.28 -8.25 -21.14
C VAL A 271 0.74 -9.67 -21.05
N TRP A 272 -0.43 -9.87 -20.45
CA TRP A 272 -1.01 -11.21 -20.20
C TRP A 272 -2.31 -11.47 -20.94
N ALA A 273 -2.81 -10.49 -21.73
CA ALA A 273 -4.15 -10.54 -22.35
C ALA A 273 -5.28 -10.77 -21.32
N GLU A 274 -5.07 -10.37 -20.06
CA GLU A 274 -6.03 -10.48 -18.98
C GLU A 274 -6.92 -9.22 -18.93
N LEU A 275 -8.20 -9.39 -19.15
CA LEU A 275 -9.21 -8.35 -18.93
C LEU A 275 -10.13 -8.76 -17.80
N PRO A 276 -10.55 -7.82 -16.94
CA PRO A 276 -11.56 -8.08 -15.92
C PRO A 276 -12.85 -8.56 -16.58
N ASP A 277 -13.47 -9.59 -16.02
CA ASP A 277 -14.77 -10.06 -16.46
C ASP A 277 -15.92 -9.17 -15.95
N GLY A 278 -17.17 -9.49 -16.32
CA GLY A 278 -18.33 -8.71 -15.90
C GLY A 278 -18.55 -8.69 -14.38
N TRP A 279 -18.23 -9.77 -13.69
CA TRP A 279 -18.29 -9.87 -12.23
C TRP A 279 -17.19 -9.07 -11.55
N ASP A 280 -15.98 -9.15 -12.09
CA ASP A 280 -14.85 -8.33 -11.66
C ASP A 280 -15.20 -6.84 -11.80
N LEU A 281 -15.69 -6.40 -12.98
CA LEU A 281 -16.05 -5.01 -13.21
C LEU A 281 -17.18 -4.51 -12.29
N ALA A 282 -18.22 -5.33 -12.08
CA ALA A 282 -19.31 -5.01 -11.17
C ALA A 282 -18.81 -4.88 -9.72
N GLY A 283 -18.00 -5.83 -9.26
CA GLY A 283 -17.43 -5.81 -7.92
C GLY A 283 -16.47 -4.64 -7.71
N MET A 284 -15.61 -4.33 -8.70
CA MET A 284 -14.73 -3.15 -8.69
C MET A 284 -15.53 -1.85 -8.58
N ALA A 285 -16.61 -1.72 -9.35
CA ALA A 285 -17.47 -0.52 -9.32
C ALA A 285 -18.12 -0.33 -7.94
N VAL A 286 -18.64 -1.40 -7.32
CA VAL A 286 -19.21 -1.36 -5.96
C VAL A 286 -18.13 -1.02 -4.93
N LEU A 287 -16.97 -1.65 -5.00
CA LEU A 287 -15.88 -1.46 -4.04
C LEU A 287 -15.32 -0.03 -4.11
N VAL A 288 -14.97 0.45 -5.31
CA VAL A 288 -14.48 1.81 -5.54
C VAL A 288 -15.55 2.84 -5.16
N GLY A 289 -16.81 2.61 -5.57
CA GLY A 289 -17.92 3.49 -5.23
C GLY A 289 -18.14 3.61 -3.71
N SER A 290 -18.06 2.49 -2.98
CA SER A 290 -18.15 2.49 -1.52
C SER A 290 -17.03 3.28 -0.85
N GLY A 291 -15.79 3.11 -1.34
CA GLY A 291 -14.63 3.83 -0.84
C GLY A 291 -14.70 5.34 -1.13
N LEU A 292 -15.13 5.73 -2.34
CA LEU A 292 -15.36 7.13 -2.71
C LEU A 292 -16.48 7.77 -1.88
N TYR A 293 -17.54 7.03 -1.59
CA TYR A 293 -18.61 7.50 -0.70
C TYR A 293 -18.09 7.76 0.71
N ILE A 294 -17.30 6.85 1.27
CA ILE A 294 -16.66 7.04 2.58
C ILE A 294 -15.82 8.32 2.56
N TRP A 295 -14.98 8.48 1.55
CA TRP A 295 -14.12 9.65 1.39
C TRP A 295 -14.92 10.96 1.30
N GLN A 296 -15.92 11.03 0.41
CA GLN A 296 -16.76 12.23 0.24
C GLN A 296 -17.42 12.64 1.56
N ARG A 297 -17.86 11.65 2.34
CA ARG A 297 -18.47 11.89 3.63
C ARG A 297 -17.47 12.41 4.66
N GLU A 298 -16.26 11.87 4.72
CA GLU A 298 -15.20 12.36 5.62
C GLU A 298 -14.84 13.82 5.30
N VAL A 299 -14.69 14.15 4.02
CA VAL A 299 -14.45 15.53 3.58
C VAL A 299 -15.59 16.45 4.02
N ALA A 300 -16.86 16.03 3.81
CA ALA A 300 -18.02 16.83 4.19
C ALA A 300 -18.15 17.05 5.71
N LEU A 301 -17.73 16.07 6.51
CA LEU A 301 -17.71 16.19 7.99
C LEU A 301 -16.51 17.01 8.48
N GLY A 302 -15.36 16.90 7.84
CA GLY A 302 -14.17 17.70 8.14
C GLY A 302 -14.32 19.20 7.83
N LEU A 303 -15.14 19.54 6.83
CA LEU A 303 -15.48 20.93 6.51
C LEU A 303 -16.49 21.57 7.49
N ARG A 304 -17.12 20.75 8.34
CA ARG A 304 -18.07 21.23 9.37
C ARG A 304 -17.47 21.36 10.77
N ARG A 305 -16.22 21.00 10.95
CA ARG A 305 -15.42 21.18 12.17
C ARG A 305 -14.40 22.30 11.94
#